data_1fc784d33009767a093499ae913f70f6
#
_entry.id   1fc784d33009767a093499ae913f70f6
#
_cell.length_a   1.000
_cell.length_b   1.000
_cell.length_c   1.000
_cell.angle_alpha   90.00
_cell.angle_beta   90.00
_cell.angle_gamma   90.00
#
_symmetry.space_group_name_H-M   'P 1'
#
loop_
_entity.id
_entity.type
_entity.pdbx_description
1 polymer ?
#
loop_
_entity_poly.entity_id
_entity_poly.type
_entity_poly.pdbx_seq_one_letter_code
_entity_poly.pdbx_strand_id
1 'polypeptide(L)'
;MSMLEIKDLEVYYGMIQAIKGVSFDVNEGEVIALIGANGAGKTTILHTITGLINAQKGSVWFEGKDITKVPAHKIVSMGMAHVPEGRRVFANLTVLQNLKMGAYTRKDKTEIEQTLDSIYKRFPRLMERQNQLAGTLSGGEQQM
;
A
#
# COMPACT_ATOMS: atom_id res chain seq x y z
N MET A 1 15.48 15.71 -0.14
CA MET A 1 15.62 14.64 -1.15
C MET A 1 14.28 13.94 -1.26
N SER A 2 13.77 13.78 -2.45
CA SER A 2 12.47 13.15 -2.67
C SER A 2 12.53 11.66 -2.33
N MET A 3 11.62 11.17 -1.50
CA MET A 3 11.52 9.77 -1.14
C MET A 3 10.84 8.96 -2.26
N LEU A 4 9.82 9.55 -2.91
CA LEU A 4 9.11 8.96 -4.04
C LEU A 4 9.01 10.01 -5.15
N GLU A 5 9.39 9.63 -6.37
CA GLU A 5 9.29 10.50 -7.55
C GLU A 5 8.53 9.77 -8.66
N ILE A 6 7.53 10.42 -9.20
CA ILE A 6 6.77 9.98 -10.36
C ILE A 6 7.04 10.95 -11.50
N LYS A 7 7.51 10.45 -12.65
CA LYS A 7 7.90 11.27 -13.80
C LYS A 7 7.15 10.83 -15.06
N ASP A 8 6.34 11.73 -15.59
CA ASP A 8 5.63 11.62 -16.88
C ASP A 8 4.89 10.29 -17.04
N LEU A 9 4.20 9.85 -16.00
CA LEU A 9 3.55 8.55 -15.93
C LEU A 9 2.39 8.47 -16.92
N GLU A 10 2.46 7.53 -17.86
CA GLU A 10 1.37 7.20 -18.78
C GLU A 10 0.95 5.74 -18.56
N VAL A 11 -0.32 5.51 -18.33
CA VAL A 11 -0.90 4.17 -18.09
C VAL A 11 -2.10 3.96 -18.98
N TYR A 12 -2.18 2.77 -19.57
CA TYR A 12 -3.25 2.36 -20.47
C TYR A 12 -3.91 1.06 -20.00
N TYR A 13 -5.21 0.99 -20.18
CA TYR A 13 -5.98 -0.25 -20.13
C TYR A 13 -6.42 -0.61 -21.55
N GLY A 14 -5.67 -1.50 -22.20
CA GLY A 14 -5.84 -1.76 -23.62
C GLY A 14 -5.60 -0.49 -24.46
N MET A 15 -6.62 0.00 -25.11
CA MET A 15 -6.56 1.25 -25.91
C MET A 15 -6.96 2.51 -25.14
N ILE A 16 -7.41 2.37 -23.88
CA ILE A 16 -7.88 3.50 -23.07
C ILE A 16 -6.72 4.04 -22.24
N GLN A 17 -6.37 5.30 -22.46
CA GLN A 17 -5.37 5.99 -21.65
C GLN A 17 -5.99 6.44 -20.32
N ALA A 18 -5.61 5.78 -19.23
CA ALA A 18 -6.08 6.11 -17.89
C ALA A 18 -5.27 7.25 -17.25
N ILE A 19 -3.96 7.29 -17.47
CA ILE A 19 -3.04 8.32 -16.96
C ILE A 19 -2.27 8.94 -18.12
N LYS A 20 -2.28 10.28 -18.16
CA LYS A 20 -1.82 11.08 -19.32
C LYS A 20 -0.61 11.97 -18.97
N GLY A 21 0.48 11.38 -18.49
CA GLY A 21 1.69 12.14 -18.20
C GLY A 21 1.64 12.87 -16.87
N VAL A 22 1.40 12.14 -15.77
CA VAL A 22 1.38 12.70 -14.42
C VAL A 22 2.78 12.68 -13.81
N SER A 23 3.17 13.80 -13.22
CA SER A 23 4.43 13.94 -12.47
C SER A 23 4.17 14.57 -11.11
N PHE A 24 4.74 14.01 -10.06
CA PHE A 24 4.77 14.57 -8.71
C PHE A 24 5.84 13.86 -7.88
N ASP A 25 6.15 14.43 -6.73
CA ASP A 25 7.08 13.84 -5.78
C ASP A 25 6.52 13.91 -4.36
N VAL A 26 7.05 13.04 -3.50
CA VAL A 26 6.73 12.97 -2.07
C VAL A 26 8.04 12.96 -1.30
N ASN A 27 8.17 13.90 -0.37
CA ASN A 27 9.33 13.97 0.51
C ASN A 27 9.12 13.15 1.79
N GLU A 28 10.21 12.83 2.46
CA GLU A 28 10.12 12.15 3.75
C GLU A 28 9.31 12.96 4.76
N GLY A 29 8.40 12.29 5.47
CA GLY A 29 7.51 12.93 6.44
C GLY A 29 6.34 13.71 5.85
N GLU A 30 6.19 13.74 4.53
CA GLU A 30 5.13 14.45 3.83
C GLU A 30 3.88 13.57 3.62
N VAL A 31 2.71 14.20 3.67
CA VAL A 31 1.44 13.57 3.31
C VAL A 31 0.87 14.25 2.07
N ILE A 32 0.70 13.49 1.01
CA ILE A 32 0.14 13.94 -0.27
C ILE A 32 -1.27 13.38 -0.45
N ALA A 33 -2.20 14.21 -0.90
CA ALA A 33 -3.55 13.79 -1.28
C ALA A 33 -3.72 13.80 -2.80
N LEU A 34 -4.15 12.68 -3.36
CA LEU A 34 -4.61 12.61 -4.76
C LEU A 34 -6.11 12.90 -4.80
N ILE A 35 -6.49 14.00 -5.43
CA ILE A 35 -7.87 14.47 -5.51
C ILE A 35 -8.37 14.35 -6.95
N GLY A 36 -9.59 13.89 -7.12
CA GLY A 36 -10.24 13.76 -8.42
C GLY A 36 -11.55 13.01 -8.33
N ALA A 37 -12.36 13.10 -9.37
CA ALA A 37 -13.61 12.35 -9.49
C ALA A 37 -13.35 10.83 -9.58
N ASN A 38 -14.39 10.02 -9.36
CA ASN A 38 -14.33 8.59 -9.61
C ASN A 38 -13.97 8.33 -11.08
N GLY A 39 -12.98 7.44 -11.32
CA GLY A 39 -12.47 7.19 -12.67
C GLY A 39 -11.41 8.18 -13.17
N ALA A 40 -10.98 9.16 -12.37
CA ALA A 40 -9.92 10.11 -12.75
C ALA A 40 -8.49 9.50 -12.73
N GLY A 41 -8.34 8.23 -12.32
CA GLY A 41 -7.06 7.53 -12.33
C GLY A 41 -6.31 7.48 -10.99
N LYS A 42 -6.90 7.96 -9.89
CA LYS A 42 -6.26 7.92 -8.56
C LYS A 42 -5.79 6.52 -8.15
N THR A 43 -6.68 5.54 -8.23
CA THR A 43 -6.38 4.13 -7.93
C THR A 43 -5.35 3.57 -8.90
N THR A 44 -5.43 3.92 -10.18
CA THR A 44 -4.46 3.51 -11.21
C THR A 44 -3.07 4.01 -10.90
N ILE A 45 -2.92 5.26 -10.46
CA ILE A 45 -1.62 5.81 -10.03
C ILE A 45 -1.06 5.00 -8.87
N LEU A 46 -1.86 4.76 -7.82
CA LEU A 46 -1.42 3.97 -6.65
C LEU A 46 -1.02 2.54 -7.03
N HIS A 47 -1.80 1.87 -7.87
CA HIS A 47 -1.49 0.53 -8.37
C HIS A 47 -0.22 0.49 -9.23
N THR A 48 0.05 1.55 -9.98
CA THR A 48 1.27 1.65 -10.79
C THR A 48 2.50 1.89 -9.91
N ILE A 49 2.41 2.75 -8.89
CA ILE A 49 3.48 2.98 -7.92
C ILE A 49 3.84 1.69 -7.17
N THR A 50 2.84 0.92 -6.78
CA THR A 50 3.04 -0.33 -6.03
C THR A 50 3.34 -1.56 -6.90
N GLY A 51 3.46 -1.39 -8.22
CA GLY A 51 3.86 -2.46 -9.14
C GLY A 51 2.75 -3.44 -9.52
N LEU A 52 1.50 -3.15 -9.17
CA LEU A 52 0.34 -3.98 -9.56
C LEU A 52 -0.04 -3.77 -11.02
N ILE A 53 0.26 -2.60 -11.58
CA ILE A 53 0.05 -2.22 -12.97
C ILE A 53 1.36 -1.66 -13.53
N ASN A 54 1.66 -1.98 -14.78
CA ASN A 54 2.84 -1.45 -15.45
C ASN A 54 2.51 -0.16 -16.21
N ALA A 55 3.37 0.85 -16.09
CA ALA A 55 3.30 2.04 -16.90
C ALA A 55 3.75 1.76 -18.34
N GLN A 56 3.10 2.42 -19.31
CA GLN A 56 3.53 2.42 -20.71
C GLN A 56 4.73 3.35 -20.95
N LYS A 57 4.70 4.50 -20.27
CA LYS A 57 5.77 5.51 -20.28
C LYS A 57 5.93 6.13 -18.91
N GLY A 58 7.03 6.84 -18.75
CA GLY A 58 7.38 7.47 -17.49
C GLY A 58 8.10 6.52 -16.55
N SER A 59 8.36 7.00 -15.35
CA SER A 59 9.12 6.25 -14.36
C SER A 59 8.65 6.53 -12.94
N VAL A 60 8.85 5.55 -12.07
CA VAL A 60 8.63 5.62 -10.63
C VAL A 60 9.95 5.35 -9.93
N TRP A 61 10.36 6.27 -9.07
CA TRP A 61 11.61 6.19 -8.29
C TRP A 61 11.27 6.19 -6.81
N PHE A 62 11.85 5.26 -6.07
CA PHE A 62 11.68 5.16 -4.63
C PHE A 62 13.06 5.12 -3.96
N GLU A 63 13.31 6.09 -3.06
CA GLU A 63 14.60 6.27 -2.38
C GLU A 63 15.80 6.23 -3.35
N GLY A 64 15.66 6.92 -4.48
CA GLY A 64 16.70 7.02 -5.51
C GLY A 64 16.88 5.78 -6.39
N LYS A 65 16.00 4.77 -6.25
CA LYS A 65 16.00 3.55 -7.08
C LYS A 65 14.83 3.55 -8.04
N ASP A 66 15.09 3.23 -9.31
CA ASP A 66 14.03 3.03 -10.30
C ASP A 66 13.27 1.73 -10.01
N ILE A 67 12.00 1.86 -9.67
CA ILE A 67 11.10 0.74 -9.39
C ILE A 67 10.05 0.52 -10.47
N THR A 68 10.12 1.21 -11.59
CA THR A 68 9.11 1.22 -12.67
C THR A 68 8.73 -0.19 -13.14
N LYS A 69 9.70 -1.10 -13.20
CA LYS A 69 9.50 -2.49 -13.64
C LYS A 69 9.72 -3.53 -12.53
N VAL A 70 9.82 -3.08 -11.29
CA VAL A 70 10.01 -3.98 -10.15
C VAL A 70 8.66 -4.61 -9.78
N PRO A 71 8.59 -5.95 -9.58
CA PRO A 71 7.36 -6.61 -9.19
C PRO A 71 6.86 -6.15 -7.82
N ALA A 72 5.54 -6.12 -7.62
CA ALA A 72 4.90 -5.64 -6.39
C ALA A 72 5.44 -6.29 -5.11
N HIS A 73 5.67 -7.62 -5.12
CA HIS A 73 6.19 -8.33 -3.95
C HIS A 73 7.61 -7.91 -3.55
N LYS A 74 8.43 -7.43 -4.48
CA LYS A 74 9.76 -6.88 -4.19
C LYS A 74 9.68 -5.44 -3.69
N ILE A 75 8.74 -4.64 -4.21
CA ILE A 75 8.50 -3.26 -3.75
C ILE A 75 8.08 -3.24 -2.28
N VAL A 76 7.22 -4.16 -1.85
CA VAL A 76 6.86 -4.33 -0.43
C VAL A 76 8.10 -4.58 0.44
N SER A 77 9.03 -5.42 -0.03
CA SER A 77 10.29 -5.70 0.69
C SER A 77 11.23 -4.48 0.77
N MET A 78 11.03 -3.49 -0.07
CA MET A 78 11.78 -2.22 -0.03
C MET A 78 11.21 -1.22 1.00
N GLY A 79 10.08 -1.53 1.67
CA GLY A 79 9.48 -0.71 2.71
C GLY A 79 8.23 0.06 2.27
N MET A 80 7.72 -0.16 1.08
CA MET A 80 6.48 0.45 0.61
C MET A 80 5.29 -0.47 0.90
N ALA A 81 4.23 0.06 1.51
CA ALA A 81 3.00 -0.66 1.75
C ALA A 81 1.82 0.00 1.03
N HIS A 82 0.84 -0.79 0.65
CA HIS A 82 -0.40 -0.33 0.04
C HIS A 82 -1.60 -0.84 0.82
N VAL A 83 -2.48 0.08 1.21
CA VAL A 83 -3.77 -0.26 1.82
C VAL A 83 -4.85 -0.15 0.73
N PRO A 84 -5.36 -1.29 0.23
CA PRO A 84 -6.32 -1.28 -0.87
C PRO A 84 -7.72 -0.85 -0.40
N GLU A 85 -8.50 -0.35 -1.31
CA GLU A 85 -9.94 -0.20 -1.13
C GLU A 85 -10.62 -1.58 -1.08
N GLY A 86 -11.78 -1.66 -0.40
CA GLY A 86 -12.60 -2.87 -0.41
C GLY A 86 -12.28 -3.87 0.70
N ARG A 87 -11.57 -3.46 1.75
CA ARG A 87 -11.40 -4.26 2.97
C ARG A 87 -10.86 -5.66 2.68
N ARG A 88 -9.72 -5.75 2.05
CA ARG A 88 -9.12 -6.99 1.58
C ARG A 88 -8.37 -7.73 2.69
N VAL A 89 -9.10 -8.14 3.72
CA VAL A 89 -8.58 -8.98 4.80
C VAL A 89 -8.78 -10.46 4.49
N PHE A 90 -7.99 -11.32 5.14
CA PHE A 90 -8.21 -12.77 5.13
C PHE A 90 -9.33 -13.09 6.11
N ALA A 91 -10.56 -13.20 5.61
CA ALA A 91 -11.79 -13.32 6.41
C ALA A 91 -11.79 -14.54 7.34
N ASN A 92 -11.17 -15.63 6.93
CA ASN A 92 -11.10 -16.89 7.69
C ASN A 92 -9.92 -16.99 8.66
N LEU A 93 -9.10 -15.94 8.74
CA LEU A 93 -8.03 -15.81 9.72
C LEU A 93 -8.45 -14.84 10.83
N THR A 94 -7.87 -15.00 12.02
CA THR A 94 -8.07 -14.06 13.12
C THR A 94 -7.41 -12.71 12.82
N VAL A 95 -7.79 -11.68 13.57
CA VAL A 95 -7.15 -10.36 13.52
C VAL A 95 -5.63 -10.49 13.70
N LEU A 96 -5.19 -11.21 14.73
CA LEU A 96 -3.76 -11.42 15.00
C LEU A 96 -3.05 -12.13 13.83
N GLN A 97 -3.68 -13.14 13.23
CA GLN A 97 -3.11 -13.83 12.07
C GLN A 97 -2.99 -12.91 10.86
N ASN A 98 -4.00 -12.07 10.60
CA ASN A 98 -3.92 -11.05 9.55
C ASN A 98 -2.75 -10.07 9.78
N LEU A 99 -2.60 -9.56 10.99
CA LEU A 99 -1.50 -8.65 11.34
C LEU A 99 -0.14 -9.31 11.17
N LYS A 100 0.01 -10.57 11.59
CA LYS A 100 1.25 -11.34 11.40
C LYS A 100 1.55 -11.60 9.92
N MET A 101 0.54 -11.79 9.08
CA MET A 101 0.74 -11.91 7.63
C MET A 101 1.34 -10.65 7.02
N GLY A 102 1.02 -9.47 7.55
CA GLY A 102 1.64 -8.21 7.13
C GLY A 102 3.14 -8.11 7.42
N ALA A 103 3.65 -8.93 8.31
CA ALA A 103 5.08 -8.99 8.68
C ALA A 103 5.87 -10.08 7.92
N TYR A 104 5.32 -10.67 6.86
CA TYR A 104 5.93 -11.83 6.19
C TYR A 104 7.32 -11.55 5.60
N THR A 105 7.63 -10.29 5.29
CA THR A 105 8.96 -9.86 4.79
C THR A 105 9.97 -9.60 5.90
N ARG A 106 9.53 -9.57 7.17
CA ARG A 106 10.37 -9.29 8.34
C ARG A 106 10.88 -10.60 8.95
N LYS A 107 12.11 -10.59 9.45
CA LYS A 107 12.79 -11.76 10.02
C LYS A 107 13.04 -11.62 11.52
N ASP A 108 13.16 -10.39 12.02
CA ASP A 108 13.42 -10.12 13.42
C ASP A 108 12.12 -10.23 14.24
N LYS A 109 12.06 -11.26 15.08
CA LYS A 109 10.90 -11.52 15.93
C LYS A 109 10.65 -10.40 16.94
N THR A 110 11.71 -9.83 17.50
CA THR A 110 11.60 -8.73 18.48
C THR A 110 11.02 -7.49 17.82
N GLU A 111 11.47 -7.15 16.62
CA GLU A 111 10.91 -6.04 15.83
C GLU A 111 9.43 -6.26 15.51
N ILE A 112 9.04 -7.48 15.13
CA ILE A 112 7.65 -7.85 14.84
C ILE A 112 6.78 -7.66 16.08
N GLU A 113 7.21 -8.12 17.25
CA GLU A 113 6.48 -7.98 18.52
C GLU A 113 6.33 -6.52 18.93
N GLN A 114 7.40 -5.72 18.83
CA GLN A 114 7.36 -4.29 19.13
C GLN A 114 6.42 -3.53 18.19
N THR A 115 6.43 -3.89 16.91
CA THR A 115 5.52 -3.30 15.91
C THR A 115 4.07 -3.67 16.21
N LEU A 116 3.80 -4.92 16.59
CA LEU A 116 2.46 -5.38 16.96
C LEU A 116 1.94 -4.62 18.19
N ASP A 117 2.76 -4.44 19.21
CA ASP A 117 2.41 -3.63 20.38
C ASP A 117 2.10 -2.18 20.02
N SER A 118 2.87 -1.59 19.12
CA SER A 118 2.62 -0.24 18.60
C SER A 118 1.28 -0.14 17.86
N ILE A 119 0.94 -1.15 17.05
CA ILE A 119 -0.34 -1.24 16.36
C ILE A 119 -1.49 -1.32 17.36
N TYR A 120 -1.38 -2.15 18.38
CA TYR A 120 -2.41 -2.30 19.42
C TYR A 120 -2.59 -1.04 20.26
N LYS A 121 -1.52 -0.29 20.53
CA LYS A 121 -1.62 1.04 21.17
C LYS A 121 -2.36 2.04 20.30
N ARG A 122 -2.13 2.02 18.99
CA ARG A 122 -2.78 2.91 18.04
C ARG A 122 -4.23 2.50 17.74
N PHE A 123 -4.49 1.21 17.70
CA PHE A 123 -5.79 0.62 17.43
C PHE A 123 -6.18 -0.40 18.53
N PRO A 124 -6.60 0.07 19.73
CA PRO A 124 -6.91 -0.81 20.86
C PRO A 124 -7.99 -1.85 20.54
N ARG A 125 -8.90 -1.52 19.64
CA ARG A 125 -9.96 -2.42 19.19
C ARG A 125 -9.44 -3.70 18.54
N LEU A 126 -8.33 -3.61 17.80
CA LEU A 126 -7.70 -4.78 17.21
C LEU A 126 -7.11 -5.72 18.27
N MET A 127 -6.57 -5.17 19.34
CA MET A 127 -6.10 -5.96 20.48
C MET A 127 -7.25 -6.69 21.19
N GLU A 128 -8.35 -5.98 21.49
CA GLU A 128 -9.54 -6.55 22.12
C GLU A 128 -10.13 -7.72 21.32
N ARG A 129 -10.01 -7.66 19.99
CA ARG A 129 -10.57 -8.62 19.06
C ARG A 129 -9.53 -9.49 18.36
N GLN A 130 -8.34 -9.60 18.91
CA GLN A 130 -7.20 -10.28 18.28
C GLN A 130 -7.47 -11.74 17.89
N ASN A 131 -8.31 -12.43 18.64
CA ASN A 131 -8.67 -13.84 18.41
C ASN A 131 -9.97 -14.01 17.59
N GLN A 132 -10.63 -12.92 17.22
CA GLN A 132 -11.84 -12.93 16.40
C GLN A 132 -11.50 -13.11 14.92
N LEU A 133 -12.33 -13.83 14.16
CA LEU A 133 -12.17 -13.93 12.70
C LEU A 133 -12.38 -12.56 12.06
N ALA A 134 -11.45 -12.16 11.22
CA ALA A 134 -11.45 -10.85 10.59
C ALA A 134 -12.70 -10.59 9.73
N GLY A 135 -13.25 -11.62 9.11
CA GLY A 135 -14.48 -11.52 8.33
C GLY A 135 -15.72 -11.12 9.14
N THR A 136 -15.68 -11.27 10.46
CA THR A 136 -16.78 -10.93 11.37
C THR A 136 -16.68 -9.52 11.96
N LEU A 137 -15.61 -8.80 11.67
CA LEU A 137 -15.43 -7.41 12.09
C LEU A 137 -16.36 -6.47 11.30
N SER A 138 -16.66 -5.32 11.91
CA SER A 138 -17.33 -4.23 11.20
C SER A 138 -16.47 -3.70 10.03
N GLY A 139 -17.08 -3.01 9.10
CA GLY A 139 -16.35 -2.48 7.96
C GLY A 139 -15.21 -1.52 8.30
N GLY A 140 -15.44 -0.67 9.30
CA GLY A 140 -14.40 0.24 9.79
C GLY A 140 -13.25 -0.50 10.48
N GLU A 141 -13.56 -1.52 11.29
CA GLU A 141 -12.55 -2.34 11.95
C GLU A 141 -11.72 -3.16 10.95
N GLN A 142 -12.30 -3.62 9.85
CA GLN A 142 -11.57 -4.32 8.78
C GLN A 142 -10.62 -3.39 8.03
N GLN A 143 -10.89 -2.08 8.01
CA GLN A 143 -10.04 -1.09 7.34
C GLN A 143 -8.89 -0.59 8.23
N MET A 144 -8.93 -0.81 9.53
CA MET A 144 -7.83 -0.53 10.46
C MET A 144 -6.59 -1.35 10.13
#